data_55e2b7b864bd5dcd9cc87a446a307530
#
_entry.id   55e2b7b864bd5dcd9cc87a446a307530
#
_cell.length_a   1.000
_cell.length_b   1.000
_cell.length_c   1.000
_cell.angle_alpha   90.00
_cell.angle_beta   90.00
_cell.angle_gamma   90.00
#
_symmetry.space_group_name_H-M   'P 1'
#
loop_
_entity.id
_entity.type
_entity.pdbx_description
1 polymer ?
#
loop_
_entity_poly.entity_id
_entity_poly.type
_entity_poly.pdbx_seq_one_letter_code
_entity_poly.pdbx_strand_id
1 'polypeptide(L)'
;MHTFLIIVPEGGMLFEAAGIADILMQANRLSPAEAPLYQIAVATTQSHRVVHGLSGLSLLADHRLADLDPVLPRDTVIVAGKGATEEEGAVVADWLRRAAPQARRIASVCGGALLLAEAGLLDGRRATTHWRLAETLQARFPRVQVENGPIYVQD
;
A
#
# COMPACT_ATOMS: atom_id res chain seq x y z
N MET A 1 17.30 2.96 -11.01
CA MET A 1 16.69 3.31 -9.71
C MET A 1 15.23 2.88 -9.76
N HIS A 2 14.76 2.12 -8.77
CA HIS A 2 13.36 1.70 -8.67
C HIS A 2 12.57 2.63 -7.75
N THR A 3 11.38 3.01 -8.19
CA THR A 3 10.50 3.91 -7.46
C THR A 3 9.48 3.13 -6.63
N PHE A 4 9.33 3.52 -5.37
CA PHE A 4 8.32 2.99 -4.45
C PHE A 4 7.40 4.11 -3.99
N LEU A 5 6.10 3.92 -4.18
CA LEU A 5 5.06 4.75 -3.59
C LEU A 5 4.35 3.96 -2.50
N ILE A 6 4.39 4.44 -1.27
CA ILE A 6 3.68 3.84 -0.15
C ILE A 6 2.47 4.69 0.16
N ILE A 7 1.28 4.16 -0.07
CA ILE A 7 0.00 4.81 0.26
C ILE A 7 -0.35 4.47 1.69
N VAL A 8 -0.51 5.49 2.53
CA VAL A 8 -0.82 5.35 3.96
C VAL A 8 -2.16 6.02 4.26
N PRO A 9 -3.21 5.23 4.42
CA PRO A 9 -4.52 5.73 4.85
C PRO A 9 -4.50 6.20 6.31
N GLU A 10 -5.45 7.06 6.68
CA GLU A 10 -5.63 7.56 8.05
C GLU A 10 -5.93 6.43 9.02
N GLY A 11 -5.46 6.54 10.25
CA GLY A 11 -5.69 5.55 11.31
C GLY A 11 -4.95 4.22 11.13
N GLY A 12 -4.03 4.12 10.15
CA GLY A 12 -3.23 2.94 9.92
C GLY A 12 -2.11 2.74 10.93
N MET A 13 -1.44 1.59 10.90
CA MET A 13 -0.22 1.34 11.66
C MET A 13 0.97 1.97 10.92
N LEU A 14 1.45 3.11 11.38
CA LEU A 14 2.56 3.84 10.72
C LEU A 14 3.85 3.02 10.63
N PHE A 15 4.04 2.06 11.55
CA PHE A 15 5.16 1.12 11.50
C PHE A 15 5.25 0.36 10.17
N GLU A 16 4.12 0.03 9.55
CA GLU A 16 4.10 -0.70 8.28
C GLU A 16 4.77 0.11 7.16
N ALA A 17 4.48 1.40 7.08
CA ALA A 17 5.10 2.28 6.09
C ALA A 17 6.57 2.61 6.45
N ALA A 18 6.81 2.98 7.70
CA ALA A 18 8.14 3.35 8.17
C ALA A 18 9.12 2.17 8.07
N GLY A 19 8.70 0.97 8.46
CA GLY A 19 9.54 -0.23 8.38
C GLY A 19 9.94 -0.59 6.95
N ILE A 20 9.01 -0.48 6.00
CA ILE A 20 9.31 -0.69 4.58
C ILE A 20 10.31 0.36 4.08
N ALA A 21 10.06 1.63 4.38
CA ALA A 21 10.94 2.72 3.97
C ALA A 21 12.36 2.55 4.53
N ASP A 22 12.47 2.23 5.82
CA ASP A 22 13.76 2.02 6.49
C ASP A 22 14.54 0.85 5.90
N ILE A 23 13.87 -0.28 5.61
CA ILE A 23 14.52 -1.45 4.99
C ILE A 23 15.07 -1.09 3.59
N LEU A 24 14.30 -0.40 2.77
CA LEU A 24 14.72 0.02 1.43
C LEU A 24 15.86 1.04 1.50
N MET A 25 15.82 1.96 2.47
CA MET A 25 16.90 2.91 2.71
C MET A 25 18.18 2.23 3.20
N GLN A 26 18.07 1.20 4.03
CA GLN A 26 19.24 0.39 4.41
C GLN A 26 19.83 -0.37 3.21
N ALA A 27 18.98 -0.88 2.33
CA ALA A 27 19.47 -1.51 1.09
C ALA A 27 20.24 -0.50 0.21
N ASN A 28 19.79 0.75 0.12
CA ASN A 28 20.55 1.82 -0.56
C ASN A 28 21.92 2.06 0.09
N ARG A 29 21.98 2.10 1.43
CA ARG A 29 23.23 2.33 2.18
C ARG A 29 24.24 1.19 2.04
N LEU A 30 23.76 -0.04 1.96
CA LEU A 30 24.60 -1.25 1.85
C LEU A 30 24.96 -1.56 0.39
N SER A 31 24.36 -0.90 -0.57
CA SER A 31 24.66 -1.09 -1.98
C SER A 31 26.03 -0.51 -2.32
N PRO A 32 26.87 -1.25 -3.06
CA PRO A 32 28.12 -0.71 -3.60
C PRO A 32 27.93 0.26 -4.78
N ALA A 33 26.68 0.44 -5.25
CA ALA A 33 26.36 1.33 -6.35
C ALA A 33 26.53 2.80 -5.94
N GLU A 34 27.09 3.63 -6.81
CA GLU A 34 27.26 5.06 -6.58
C GLU A 34 25.90 5.82 -6.47
N ALA A 35 24.86 5.29 -7.13
CA ALA A 35 23.52 5.87 -7.09
C ALA A 35 22.54 4.99 -6.28
N PRO A 36 21.52 5.58 -5.64
CA PRO A 36 20.50 4.84 -4.90
C PRO A 36 19.79 3.82 -5.80
N LEU A 37 19.58 2.60 -5.29
CA LEU A 37 18.77 1.57 -5.95
C LEU A 37 17.29 1.90 -5.91
N TYR A 38 16.83 2.47 -4.80
CA TYR A 38 15.42 2.72 -4.49
C TYR A 38 15.18 4.19 -4.18
N GLN A 39 14.14 4.73 -4.77
CA GLN A 39 13.52 6.00 -4.39
C GLN A 39 12.18 5.72 -3.76
N ILE A 40 11.92 6.29 -2.59
CA ILE A 40 10.73 6.02 -1.79
C ILE A 40 9.99 7.33 -1.59
N ALA A 41 8.69 7.29 -1.78
CA ALA A 41 7.78 8.37 -1.44
C ALA A 41 6.56 7.82 -0.69
N VAL A 42 6.08 8.58 0.27
CA VAL A 42 4.87 8.28 1.04
C VAL A 42 3.76 9.22 0.60
N ALA A 43 2.57 8.68 0.33
CA ALA A 43 1.38 9.45 0.03
C ALA A 43 0.27 9.18 1.04
N THR A 44 -0.41 10.24 1.46
CA THR A 44 -1.60 10.17 2.30
C THR A 44 -2.87 10.35 1.49
N THR A 45 -3.96 9.79 1.98
CA THR A 45 -5.31 9.97 1.46
C THR A 45 -5.97 11.28 1.93
N GLN A 46 -5.38 11.93 2.93
CA GLN A 46 -5.91 13.13 3.56
C GLN A 46 -5.75 14.38 2.69
N SER A 47 -6.55 15.42 2.98
CA SER A 47 -6.43 16.74 2.34
C SER A 47 -5.15 17.50 2.72
N HIS A 48 -4.47 17.04 3.76
CA HIS A 48 -3.17 17.55 4.24
C HIS A 48 -2.16 16.40 4.27
N ARG A 49 -0.88 16.71 4.44
CA ARG A 49 0.18 15.69 4.40
C ARG A 49 0.44 14.97 5.74
N VAL A 50 -0.29 15.29 6.78
CA VAL A 50 -0.17 14.60 8.08
C VAL A 50 -1.09 13.40 8.11
N VAL A 51 -0.55 12.24 8.48
CA VAL A 51 -1.30 11.01 8.75
C VAL A 51 -1.23 10.74 10.26
N HIS A 52 -2.38 10.59 10.90
CA HIS A 52 -2.44 10.18 12.31
C HIS A 52 -2.57 8.65 12.37
N GLY A 53 -1.62 8.02 13.02
CA GLY A 53 -1.63 6.57 13.19
C GLY A 53 -2.44 6.11 14.39
N LEU A 54 -2.77 4.83 14.38
CA LEU A 54 -3.50 4.16 15.46
C LEU A 54 -2.81 4.28 16.82
N SER A 55 -1.49 4.41 16.85
CA SER A 55 -0.68 4.56 18.07
C SER A 55 -0.66 5.98 18.66
N GLY A 56 -1.31 6.95 18.02
CA GLY A 56 -1.23 8.36 18.39
C GLY A 56 -0.02 9.11 17.81
N LEU A 57 0.87 8.42 17.12
CA LEU A 57 1.96 9.07 16.39
C LEU A 57 1.42 9.69 15.10
N SER A 58 2.14 10.67 14.58
CA SER A 58 1.84 11.29 13.29
C SER A 58 3.04 11.17 12.36
N LEU A 59 2.75 10.98 11.07
CA LEU A 59 3.73 10.92 9.99
C LEU A 59 3.43 12.05 9.01
N LEU A 60 4.46 12.74 8.56
CA LEU A 60 4.36 13.71 7.48
C LEU A 60 4.66 13.00 6.16
N ALA A 61 3.63 12.83 5.33
CA ALA A 61 3.78 12.26 3.99
C ALA A 61 4.44 13.25 3.01
N ASP A 62 5.12 12.71 2.01
CA ASP A 62 5.72 13.52 0.94
C ASP A 62 4.66 14.15 0.04
N HIS A 63 3.56 13.40 -0.20
CA HIS A 63 2.50 13.80 -1.12
C HIS A 63 1.11 13.53 -0.53
N ARG A 64 0.12 14.23 -1.07
CA ARG A 64 -1.28 13.79 -0.98
C ARG A 64 -1.55 12.90 -2.20
N LEU A 65 -2.31 11.82 -2.03
CA LEU A 65 -2.66 10.91 -3.12
C LEU A 65 -3.41 11.64 -4.24
N ALA A 66 -4.23 12.62 -3.87
CA ALA A 66 -4.99 13.46 -4.80
C ALA A 66 -4.11 14.30 -5.74
N ASP A 67 -2.88 14.61 -5.35
CA ASP A 67 -1.93 15.40 -6.17
C ASP A 67 -1.09 14.52 -7.11
N LEU A 68 -1.18 13.20 -6.96
CA LEU A 68 -0.40 12.26 -7.75
C LEU A 68 -1.22 11.76 -8.94
N ASP A 69 -0.69 11.95 -10.14
CA ASP A 69 -1.28 11.37 -11.34
C ASP A 69 -1.11 9.84 -11.31
N PRO A 70 -2.22 9.07 -11.27
CA PRO A 70 -2.14 7.61 -11.21
C PRO A 70 -1.60 6.98 -12.49
N VAL A 71 -1.70 7.63 -13.65
CA VAL A 71 -1.25 7.07 -14.93
C VAL A 71 0.25 7.24 -15.19
N LEU A 72 0.97 7.94 -14.31
CA LEU A 72 2.43 8.00 -14.41
C LEU A 72 3.05 6.65 -14.01
N PRO A 73 4.01 6.15 -14.81
CA PRO A 73 4.66 4.87 -14.51
C PRO A 73 5.34 4.84 -13.14
N ARG A 74 5.13 3.74 -12.42
CA ARG A 74 5.79 3.47 -11.12
C ARG A 74 6.26 2.02 -11.07
N ASP A 75 7.41 1.79 -10.43
CA ASP A 75 7.88 0.41 -10.28
C ASP A 75 7.05 -0.36 -9.26
N THR A 76 6.81 0.22 -8.09
CA THR A 76 6.06 -0.46 -7.03
C THR A 76 5.14 0.52 -6.31
N VAL A 77 3.87 0.14 -6.18
CA VAL A 77 2.89 0.81 -5.33
C VAL A 77 2.54 -0.13 -4.18
N ILE A 78 2.64 0.35 -2.94
CA ILE A 78 2.32 -0.42 -1.75
C ILE A 78 1.21 0.29 -0.99
N VAL A 79 0.16 -0.44 -0.61
CA VAL A 79 -0.88 0.07 0.29
C VAL A 79 -0.61 -0.47 1.68
N ALA A 80 -0.28 0.43 2.61
CA ALA A 80 0.06 0.10 3.99
C ALA A 80 -1.15 0.38 4.90
N GLY A 81 -1.64 -0.67 5.53
CA GLY A 81 -2.74 -0.57 6.47
C GLY A 81 -4.13 -0.55 5.84
N LYS A 82 -5.09 -0.59 6.70
CA LYS A 82 -6.51 -0.52 6.38
C LYS A 82 -6.97 0.94 6.52
N GLY A 83 -7.65 1.45 5.51
CA GLY A 83 -8.26 2.78 5.56
C GLY A 83 -9.26 2.96 6.70
N ALA A 84 -9.47 4.20 7.12
CA ALA A 84 -10.32 4.53 8.24
C ALA A 84 -11.80 4.44 7.88
N THR A 85 -12.20 4.91 6.71
CA THR A 85 -13.59 4.99 6.25
C THR A 85 -13.81 4.32 4.91
N GLU A 86 -15.06 3.99 4.60
CA GLU A 86 -15.44 3.45 3.27
C GLU A 86 -15.19 4.48 2.16
N GLU A 87 -15.43 5.76 2.44
CA GLU A 87 -15.18 6.84 1.47
C GLU A 87 -13.70 6.93 1.11
N GLU A 88 -12.83 6.88 2.11
CA GLU A 88 -11.38 6.84 1.90
C GLU A 88 -10.96 5.60 1.10
N GLY A 89 -11.55 4.45 1.41
CA GLY A 89 -11.32 3.20 0.68
C GLY A 89 -11.68 3.32 -0.80
N ALA A 90 -12.83 3.92 -1.10
CA ALA A 90 -13.28 4.15 -2.47
C ALA A 90 -12.33 5.06 -3.27
N VAL A 91 -11.81 6.12 -2.65
CA VAL A 91 -10.81 7.02 -3.26
C VAL A 91 -9.53 6.26 -3.60
N VAL A 92 -9.02 5.47 -2.65
CA VAL A 92 -7.82 4.64 -2.87
C VAL A 92 -8.06 3.60 -3.96
N ALA A 93 -9.19 2.92 -3.93
CA ALA A 93 -9.53 1.89 -4.91
C ALA A 93 -9.64 2.48 -6.33
N ASP A 94 -10.24 3.65 -6.49
CA ASP A 94 -10.30 4.33 -7.79
C ASP A 94 -8.91 4.70 -8.30
N TRP A 95 -8.09 5.30 -7.44
CA TRP A 95 -6.72 5.64 -7.79
C TRP A 95 -5.91 4.40 -8.20
N LEU A 96 -6.04 3.29 -7.45
CA LEU A 96 -5.35 2.03 -7.73
C LEU A 96 -5.78 1.42 -9.07
N ARG A 97 -7.08 1.42 -9.40
CA ARG A 97 -7.56 0.92 -10.71
C ARG A 97 -6.92 1.65 -11.88
N ARG A 98 -6.73 2.95 -11.74
CA ARG A 98 -6.09 3.80 -12.77
C ARG A 98 -4.57 3.61 -12.80
N ALA A 99 -3.94 3.37 -11.66
CA ALA A 99 -2.50 3.19 -11.55
C ALA A 99 -2.03 1.78 -11.97
N ALA A 100 -2.87 0.76 -11.77
CA ALA A 100 -2.49 -0.63 -11.97
C ALA A 100 -1.92 -0.95 -13.37
N PRO A 101 -2.46 -0.44 -14.48
CA PRO A 101 -1.91 -0.71 -15.80
C PRO A 101 -0.49 -0.16 -16.02
N GLN A 102 -0.07 0.82 -15.22
CA GLN A 102 1.22 1.50 -15.35
C GLN A 102 2.21 1.10 -14.26
N ALA A 103 1.76 0.39 -13.23
CA ALA A 103 2.61 -0.09 -12.15
C ALA A 103 3.20 -1.46 -12.51
N ARG A 104 4.53 -1.60 -12.39
CA ARG A 104 5.18 -2.90 -12.56
C ARG A 104 4.77 -3.89 -11.47
N ARG A 105 4.48 -3.40 -10.25
CA ARG A 105 4.05 -4.20 -9.10
C ARG A 105 3.12 -3.40 -8.21
N ILE A 106 2.08 -4.07 -7.74
CA ILE A 106 1.22 -3.55 -6.67
C ILE A 106 1.27 -4.54 -5.52
N ALA A 107 1.41 -4.03 -4.32
CA ALA A 107 1.47 -4.83 -3.09
C ALA A 107 0.62 -4.19 -2.00
N SER A 108 0.30 -4.97 -1.00
CA SER A 108 -0.36 -4.51 0.21
C SER A 108 0.29 -5.10 1.45
N VAL A 109 0.17 -4.40 2.56
CA VAL A 109 0.57 -4.87 3.87
C VAL A 109 -0.65 -4.87 4.77
N CYS A 110 -0.80 -5.93 5.58
CA CYS A 110 -1.85 -6.05 6.59
C CYS A 110 -3.25 -5.85 5.98
N GLY A 111 -4.02 -4.87 6.45
CA GLY A 111 -5.35 -4.55 5.96
C GLY A 111 -5.40 -3.91 4.56
N GLY A 112 -4.28 -3.53 4.00
CA GLY A 112 -4.21 -2.96 2.65
C GLY A 112 -4.75 -3.89 1.56
N ALA A 113 -4.77 -5.20 1.80
CA ALA A 113 -5.37 -6.17 0.90
C ALA A 113 -6.87 -5.92 0.64
N LEU A 114 -7.60 -5.40 1.64
CA LEU A 114 -9.00 -5.02 1.46
C LEU A 114 -9.16 -3.91 0.41
N LEU A 115 -8.24 -2.95 0.37
CA LEU A 115 -8.26 -1.85 -0.59
C LEU A 115 -7.88 -2.32 -2.00
N LEU A 116 -6.94 -3.27 -2.12
CA LEU A 116 -6.66 -3.92 -3.41
C LEU A 116 -7.84 -4.74 -3.92
N ALA A 117 -8.53 -5.45 -3.02
CA ALA A 117 -9.73 -6.22 -3.37
C ALA A 117 -10.88 -5.29 -3.81
N GLU A 118 -11.08 -4.16 -3.14
CA GLU A 118 -12.06 -3.13 -3.50
C GLU A 118 -11.76 -2.50 -4.87
N ALA A 119 -10.50 -2.37 -5.20
CA ALA A 119 -10.05 -1.97 -6.53
C ALA A 119 -10.26 -3.06 -7.61
N GLY A 120 -10.64 -4.31 -7.22
CA GLY A 120 -10.77 -5.44 -8.13
C GLY A 120 -9.43 -6.08 -8.54
N LEU A 121 -8.33 -5.65 -7.95
CA LEU A 121 -6.98 -6.09 -8.33
C LEU A 121 -6.62 -7.49 -7.81
N LEU A 122 -7.41 -8.04 -6.89
CA LEU A 122 -7.22 -9.37 -6.34
C LEU A 122 -8.22 -10.40 -6.90
N ASP A 123 -9.09 -10.02 -7.80
CA ASP A 123 -10.08 -10.93 -8.39
C ASP A 123 -9.41 -12.09 -9.14
N GLY A 124 -9.73 -13.32 -8.72
CA GLY A 124 -9.16 -14.56 -9.27
C GLY A 124 -7.72 -14.85 -8.80
N ARG A 125 -7.14 -14.01 -7.94
CA ARG A 125 -5.78 -14.16 -7.45
C ARG A 125 -5.74 -14.71 -6.04
N ARG A 126 -4.60 -15.33 -5.70
CA ARG A 126 -4.27 -15.71 -4.33
C ARG A 126 -3.81 -14.46 -3.56
N ALA A 127 -4.28 -14.31 -2.33
CA ALA A 127 -3.88 -13.20 -1.48
C ALA A 127 -3.88 -13.60 -0.01
N THR A 128 -3.08 -12.92 0.78
CA THR A 128 -3.14 -12.97 2.24
C THR A 128 -3.34 -11.56 2.81
N THR A 129 -3.75 -11.50 4.06
CA THR A 129 -3.95 -10.26 4.80
C THR A 129 -3.65 -10.49 6.27
N HIS A 130 -3.85 -9.47 7.11
CA HIS A 130 -3.80 -9.67 8.56
C HIS A 130 -4.81 -10.77 8.95
N TRP A 131 -4.39 -11.73 9.78
CA TRP A 131 -5.19 -12.91 10.12
C TRP A 131 -6.61 -12.60 10.62
N ARG A 132 -6.81 -11.50 11.36
CA ARG A 132 -8.15 -11.04 11.81
C ARG A 132 -9.05 -10.54 10.68
N LEU A 133 -8.49 -10.25 9.52
CA LEU A 133 -9.20 -9.70 8.38
C LEU A 133 -9.44 -10.73 7.27
N ALA A 134 -8.87 -11.93 7.40
CA ALA A 134 -8.94 -12.95 6.37
C ALA A 134 -10.39 -13.40 6.07
N GLU A 135 -11.17 -13.65 7.11
CA GLU A 135 -12.59 -13.99 6.95
C GLU A 135 -13.39 -12.83 6.34
N THR A 136 -13.11 -11.60 6.76
CA THR A 136 -13.75 -10.40 6.19
C THR A 136 -13.39 -10.24 4.72
N LEU A 137 -12.12 -10.43 4.35
CA LEU A 137 -11.67 -10.37 2.98
C LEU A 137 -12.37 -11.42 2.11
N GLN A 138 -12.41 -12.67 2.58
CA GLN A 138 -13.09 -13.77 1.86
C GLN A 138 -14.59 -13.53 1.71
N ALA A 139 -15.25 -13.04 2.76
CA ALA A 139 -16.71 -12.82 2.75
C ALA A 139 -17.11 -11.64 1.84
N ARG A 140 -16.36 -10.55 1.88
CA ARG A 140 -16.65 -9.36 1.07
C ARG A 140 -16.24 -9.50 -0.39
N PHE A 141 -15.20 -10.27 -0.66
CA PHE A 141 -14.61 -10.42 -2.00
C PHE A 141 -14.47 -11.91 -2.36
N PRO A 142 -15.56 -12.60 -2.68
CA PRO A 142 -15.56 -14.05 -2.88
C PRO A 142 -14.74 -14.53 -4.09
N ARG A 143 -14.34 -13.62 -4.98
CA ARG A 143 -13.44 -13.94 -6.10
C ARG A 143 -11.96 -13.96 -5.71
N VAL A 144 -11.61 -13.50 -4.52
CA VAL A 144 -10.24 -13.56 -4.00
C VAL A 144 -10.00 -14.94 -3.38
N GLN A 145 -8.88 -15.58 -3.70
CA GLN A 145 -8.48 -16.84 -3.09
C GLN A 145 -7.63 -16.52 -1.83
N VAL A 146 -8.29 -16.41 -0.68
CA VAL A 146 -7.65 -16.00 0.56
C VAL A 146 -6.87 -17.16 1.19
N GLU A 147 -5.59 -16.95 1.45
CA GLU A 147 -4.70 -17.89 2.13
C GLU A 147 -4.36 -17.41 3.55
N ASN A 148 -4.69 -18.22 4.55
CA ASN A 148 -4.53 -17.88 5.97
C ASN A 148 -3.20 -18.36 6.59
N GLY A 149 -2.39 -19.11 5.86
CA GLY A 149 -1.17 -19.70 6.38
C GLY A 149 0.09 -18.88 6.14
N PRO A 150 0.33 -18.42 4.91
CA PRO A 150 1.58 -17.75 4.57
C PRO A 150 1.63 -16.30 5.06
N ILE A 151 2.84 -15.84 5.41
CA ILE A 151 3.09 -14.44 5.78
C ILE A 151 2.95 -13.53 4.56
N TYR A 152 3.30 -14.01 3.38
CA TYR A 152 3.12 -13.28 2.13
C TYR A 152 2.69 -14.22 1.00
N VAL A 153 2.04 -13.68 0.01
CA VAL A 153 1.67 -14.34 -1.24
C VAL A 153 2.09 -13.44 -2.40
N GLN A 154 2.65 -14.04 -3.42
CA GLN A 154 2.92 -13.40 -4.70
C GLN A 154 2.12 -14.13 -5.78
N ASP A 155 1.30 -13.35 -6.53
CA ASP A 155 0.46 -13.84 -7.61
C ASP A 155 0.36 -12.81 -8.75
#